data_501ae45596acd14e2869fc0ebcce71a7
#
_entry.id   501ae45596acd14e2869fc0ebcce71a7
#
_cell.length_a   1.000
_cell.length_b   1.000
_cell.length_c   1.000
_cell.angle_alpha   90.00
_cell.angle_beta   90.00
_cell.angle_gamma   90.00
#
_symmetry.space_group_name_H-M   'P 1'
#
loop_
_entity.id
_entity.type
_entity.pdbx_description
1 polymer ?
#
loop_
_entity_poly.entity_id
_entity_poly.type
_entity_poly.pdbx_seq_one_letter_code
_entity_poly.pdbx_strand_id
1 'polypeptide(L)'
;GTTLIVDAANGVLENDYDAEEDPLTATVIGEVANGSLMFNPDGSFTYLPDAGFTGDEHFLYKASDGLLESNPVLVTITVSGASTNAPVAVLDVYTGEADAILSVDALHGVLANDTDADGDEITAQLMGGVAFGQLSFNPDGSFTYTPNAGFVGVDHFTYQASDGLLTANPVMVTINVL
;
A
#
# COMPACT_ATOMS: atom_id res chain seq x y z
N GLY A 1 -2.33 -19.11 3.04
CA GLY A 1 -2.38 -17.80 3.70
C GLY A 1 -1.18 -17.62 4.61
N THR A 2 -0.69 -16.40 4.70
CA THR A 2 0.36 -16.02 5.65
C THR A 2 -0.27 -15.71 7.00
N THR A 3 0.37 -16.11 8.11
CA THR A 3 -0.11 -15.80 9.45
C THR A 3 0.08 -14.32 9.75
N LEU A 4 -0.98 -13.63 10.16
CA LEU A 4 -0.92 -12.29 10.72
C LEU A 4 -0.58 -12.38 12.21
N ILE A 5 0.44 -11.67 12.66
CA ILE A 5 0.83 -11.57 14.07
C ILE A 5 0.77 -10.10 14.46
N VAL A 6 -0.05 -9.79 15.45
CA VAL A 6 -0.23 -8.44 16.01
C VAL A 6 0.21 -8.48 17.47
N ASP A 7 1.24 -7.72 17.81
CA ASP A 7 1.74 -7.60 19.18
C ASP A 7 0.86 -6.65 20.02
N ALA A 8 1.09 -6.59 21.32
CA ALA A 8 0.29 -5.76 22.23
C ALA A 8 0.41 -4.24 21.94
N ALA A 9 1.55 -3.79 21.39
CA ALA A 9 1.76 -2.37 21.09
C ALA A 9 0.95 -1.90 19.87
N ASN A 10 0.55 -2.85 18.99
CA ASN A 10 -0.29 -2.63 17.82
C ASN A 10 -1.62 -3.40 17.93
N GLY A 11 -1.92 -3.92 19.11
CA GLY A 11 -3.10 -4.74 19.41
C GLY A 11 -4.38 -3.96 19.50
N VAL A 12 -5.48 -4.67 19.75
CA VAL A 12 -6.83 -4.05 19.75
C VAL A 12 -7.03 -3.01 20.88
N LEU A 13 -6.17 -3.00 21.91
CA LEU A 13 -6.24 -2.03 23.01
C LEU A 13 -5.36 -0.78 22.78
N GLU A 14 -4.61 -0.68 21.66
CA GLU A 14 -3.69 0.44 21.40
C GLU A 14 -4.39 1.81 21.46
N ASN A 15 -5.61 1.88 20.96
CA ASN A 15 -6.41 3.10 20.89
C ASN A 15 -7.56 3.15 21.90
N ASP A 16 -7.63 2.17 22.80
CA ASP A 16 -8.60 2.14 23.89
C ASP A 16 -8.03 2.86 25.11
N TYR A 17 -8.91 3.49 25.88
CA TYR A 17 -8.51 4.17 27.13
C TYR A 17 -9.62 4.07 28.20
N ASP A 18 -9.20 4.06 29.43
CA ASP A 18 -10.05 4.17 30.60
C ASP A 18 -9.99 5.58 31.19
N ALA A 19 -11.14 6.12 31.65
CA ALA A 19 -11.22 7.50 32.14
C ALA A 19 -10.51 7.70 33.47
N GLU A 20 -10.39 6.64 34.27
CA GLU A 20 -9.68 6.57 35.57
C GLU A 20 -8.22 6.14 35.40
N GLU A 21 -7.78 5.87 34.13
CA GLU A 21 -6.44 5.38 33.76
C GLU A 21 -6.13 3.98 34.34
N ASP A 22 -7.17 3.15 34.54
CA ASP A 22 -7.00 1.77 34.97
C ASP A 22 -6.51 0.88 33.80
N PRO A 23 -5.68 -0.15 34.11
CA PRO A 23 -5.19 -1.06 33.07
C PRO A 23 -6.32 -1.84 32.41
N LEU A 24 -6.36 -1.81 31.06
CA LEU A 24 -7.35 -2.51 30.27
C LEU A 24 -6.88 -3.94 29.91
N THR A 25 -7.87 -4.84 29.88
CA THR A 25 -7.74 -6.19 29.32
C THR A 25 -8.79 -6.40 28.24
N ALA A 26 -8.49 -7.21 27.22
CA ALA A 26 -9.41 -7.52 26.14
C ALA A 26 -9.89 -8.98 26.20
N THR A 27 -11.16 -9.18 25.86
CA THR A 27 -11.76 -10.52 25.72
C THR A 27 -12.46 -10.61 24.38
N VAL A 28 -12.14 -11.64 23.59
CA VAL A 28 -12.80 -11.89 22.31
C VAL A 28 -14.21 -12.46 22.52
N ILE A 29 -15.16 -12.00 21.69
CA ILE A 29 -16.55 -12.42 21.70
C ILE A 29 -16.88 -13.01 20.32
N GLY A 30 -17.05 -14.32 20.24
CA GLY A 30 -17.32 -15.01 18.99
C GLY A 30 -16.04 -15.57 18.36
N GLU A 31 -16.24 -16.35 17.30
CA GLU A 31 -15.19 -17.01 16.57
C GLU A 31 -15.09 -16.42 15.16
N VAL A 32 -13.90 -16.44 14.56
CA VAL A 32 -13.70 -16.17 13.15
C VAL A 32 -14.28 -17.29 12.30
N ALA A 33 -14.78 -16.95 11.10
CA ALA A 33 -15.44 -17.91 10.23
C ALA A 33 -14.47 -18.63 9.28
N ASN A 34 -13.39 -17.93 8.85
CA ASN A 34 -12.53 -18.39 7.77
C ASN A 34 -11.06 -18.42 8.23
N GLY A 35 -10.78 -19.12 9.32
CA GLY A 35 -9.41 -19.26 9.83
C GLY A 35 -9.35 -19.63 11.30
N SER A 36 -8.20 -19.40 11.90
CA SER A 36 -7.95 -19.63 13.32
C SER A 36 -7.44 -18.34 13.97
N LEU A 37 -8.08 -17.93 15.05
CA LEU A 37 -7.69 -16.77 15.85
C LEU A 37 -7.15 -17.24 17.22
N MET A 38 -5.94 -16.80 17.57
CA MET A 38 -5.40 -16.87 18.93
C MET A 38 -5.37 -15.44 19.48
N PHE A 39 -6.10 -15.22 20.57
CA PHE A 39 -6.28 -13.88 21.15
C PHE A 39 -5.80 -13.85 22.60
N ASN A 40 -5.08 -12.80 22.99
CA ASN A 40 -4.53 -12.63 24.32
C ASN A 40 -5.19 -11.44 25.06
N PRO A 41 -5.26 -11.49 26.41
CA PRO A 41 -5.87 -10.40 27.21
C PRO A 41 -5.17 -9.04 27.09
N ASP A 42 -3.93 -8.98 26.63
CA ASP A 42 -3.19 -7.74 26.38
C ASP A 42 -3.55 -7.08 25.04
N GLY A 43 -4.54 -7.63 24.33
CA GLY A 43 -4.99 -7.14 23.02
C GLY A 43 -4.20 -7.64 21.83
N SER A 44 -3.11 -8.38 22.05
CA SER A 44 -2.35 -9.04 20.98
C SER A 44 -3.11 -10.24 20.41
N PHE A 45 -2.88 -10.55 19.13
CA PHE A 45 -3.50 -11.72 18.53
C PHE A 45 -2.69 -12.28 17.34
N THR A 46 -3.00 -13.52 17.02
CA THR A 46 -2.49 -14.18 15.81
C THR A 46 -3.68 -14.72 15.03
N TYR A 47 -3.74 -14.40 13.74
CA TYR A 47 -4.76 -14.93 12.83
C TYR A 47 -4.12 -15.68 11.69
N LEU A 48 -4.57 -16.91 11.46
CA LEU A 48 -4.20 -17.75 10.32
C LEU A 48 -5.43 -17.97 9.46
N PRO A 49 -5.52 -17.38 8.25
CA PRO A 49 -6.65 -17.64 7.35
C PRO A 49 -6.66 -19.06 6.84
N ASP A 50 -7.85 -19.57 6.54
CA ASP A 50 -8.02 -20.84 5.84
C ASP A 50 -7.38 -20.81 4.46
N ALA A 51 -6.95 -21.96 3.96
CA ALA A 51 -6.30 -22.06 2.66
C ALA A 51 -7.22 -21.54 1.53
N GLY A 52 -6.76 -20.53 0.81
CA GLY A 52 -7.49 -19.90 -0.31
C GLY A 52 -8.55 -18.88 0.12
N PHE A 53 -8.71 -18.59 1.39
CA PHE A 53 -9.60 -17.52 1.82
C PHE A 53 -9.02 -16.15 1.46
N THR A 54 -9.87 -15.30 0.88
CA THR A 54 -9.61 -13.87 0.61
C THR A 54 -10.87 -13.08 0.93
N GLY A 55 -10.71 -11.84 1.36
CA GLY A 55 -11.80 -10.98 1.77
C GLY A 55 -11.72 -10.57 3.24
N ASP A 56 -12.79 -10.00 3.76
CA ASP A 56 -12.81 -9.49 5.12
C ASP A 56 -13.26 -10.59 6.11
N GLU A 57 -12.45 -10.78 7.14
CA GLU A 57 -12.79 -11.56 8.32
C GLU A 57 -13.05 -10.63 9.51
N HIS A 58 -13.91 -11.05 10.40
CA HIS A 58 -14.36 -10.21 11.49
C HIS A 58 -14.37 -10.96 12.82
N PHE A 59 -13.99 -10.26 13.88
CA PHE A 59 -14.27 -10.68 15.25
C PHE A 59 -14.67 -9.50 16.13
N LEU A 60 -15.28 -9.79 17.27
CA LEU A 60 -15.67 -8.78 18.25
C LEU A 60 -14.83 -8.97 19.52
N TYR A 61 -14.47 -7.87 20.16
CA TYR A 61 -13.89 -7.89 21.51
C TYR A 61 -14.60 -6.90 22.42
N LYS A 62 -14.37 -7.05 23.73
CA LYS A 62 -14.68 -6.08 24.76
C LYS A 62 -13.41 -5.76 25.53
N ALA A 63 -13.23 -4.50 25.89
CA ALA A 63 -12.25 -4.06 26.87
C ALA A 63 -12.87 -4.06 28.28
N SER A 64 -12.05 -4.32 29.30
CA SER A 64 -12.44 -4.28 30.72
C SER A 64 -11.31 -3.75 31.59
N ASP A 65 -11.65 -2.91 32.54
CA ASP A 65 -10.80 -2.42 33.64
C ASP A 65 -10.78 -3.38 34.84
N GLY A 66 -11.52 -4.49 34.78
CA GLY A 66 -11.72 -5.45 35.84
C GLY A 66 -12.99 -5.21 36.70
N LEU A 67 -13.69 -4.08 36.52
CA LEU A 67 -14.96 -3.73 37.15
C LEU A 67 -16.09 -3.57 36.15
N LEU A 68 -15.81 -2.92 35.05
CA LEU A 68 -16.76 -2.61 33.96
C LEU A 68 -16.26 -3.16 32.62
N GLU A 69 -17.17 -3.31 31.70
CA GLU A 69 -16.86 -3.73 30.33
C GLU A 69 -17.36 -2.72 29.29
N SER A 70 -16.63 -2.55 28.22
CA SER A 70 -17.06 -1.77 27.07
C SER A 70 -18.22 -2.42 26.31
N ASN A 71 -18.85 -1.67 25.41
CA ASN A 71 -19.65 -2.28 24.36
C ASN A 71 -18.73 -3.12 23.42
N PRO A 72 -19.29 -4.15 22.75
CA PRO A 72 -18.54 -4.91 21.77
C PRO A 72 -18.00 -4.00 20.64
N VAL A 73 -16.73 -4.19 20.28
CA VAL A 73 -16.04 -3.48 19.20
C VAL A 73 -15.70 -4.47 18.09
N LEU A 74 -15.97 -4.07 16.84
CA LEU A 74 -15.68 -4.88 15.66
C LEU A 74 -14.24 -4.66 15.20
N VAL A 75 -13.53 -5.77 15.01
CA VAL A 75 -12.22 -5.79 14.32
C VAL A 75 -12.42 -6.43 12.95
N THR A 76 -11.87 -5.79 11.92
CA THR A 76 -11.86 -6.31 10.55
C THR A 76 -10.43 -6.64 10.16
N ILE A 77 -10.24 -7.85 9.63
CA ILE A 77 -8.97 -8.32 9.05
C ILE A 77 -9.22 -8.54 7.57
N THR A 78 -8.60 -7.74 6.71
CA THR A 78 -8.65 -7.94 5.26
C THR A 78 -7.57 -8.92 4.84
N VAL A 79 -7.97 -10.04 4.25
CA VAL A 79 -7.08 -11.06 3.71
C VAL A 79 -7.00 -10.90 2.20
N SER A 80 -5.88 -10.40 1.71
CA SER A 80 -5.59 -10.30 0.28
C SER A 80 -5.25 -11.67 -0.32
N GLY A 81 -5.52 -11.84 -1.60
CA GLY A 81 -5.04 -12.98 -2.38
C GLY A 81 -3.51 -13.03 -2.42
N ALA A 82 -2.95 -14.19 -2.75
CA ALA A 82 -1.54 -14.23 -3.13
C ALA A 82 -1.41 -13.52 -4.48
N SER A 83 -0.49 -12.56 -4.60
CA SER A 83 -0.11 -12.00 -5.89
C SER A 83 0.45 -13.13 -6.78
N THR A 84 -0.22 -13.40 -7.88
CA THR A 84 0.14 -14.45 -8.84
C THR A 84 0.47 -13.91 -10.21
N ASN A 85 0.08 -12.66 -10.47
CA ASN A 85 0.30 -11.95 -11.72
C ASN A 85 1.19 -10.73 -11.46
N ALA A 86 2.18 -10.52 -12.32
CA ALA A 86 2.96 -9.29 -12.27
C ALA A 86 2.13 -8.12 -12.83
N PRO A 87 2.38 -6.88 -12.37
CA PRO A 87 1.77 -5.70 -12.95
C PRO A 87 2.01 -5.60 -14.46
N VAL A 88 1.04 -5.04 -15.16
CA VAL A 88 1.16 -4.70 -16.58
C VAL A 88 1.40 -3.21 -16.70
N ALA A 89 2.66 -2.84 -17.00
CA ALA A 89 3.06 -1.46 -17.21
C ALA A 89 2.90 -1.07 -18.68
N VAL A 90 2.40 0.16 -18.92
CA VAL A 90 2.07 0.71 -20.22
C VAL A 90 2.92 1.95 -20.50
N LEU A 91 3.28 2.16 -21.76
CA LEU A 91 4.08 3.32 -22.22
C LEU A 91 3.38 4.64 -21.92
N ASP A 92 4.17 5.63 -21.46
CA ASP A 92 3.70 6.98 -21.17
C ASP A 92 4.34 8.01 -22.08
N VAL A 93 3.59 9.06 -22.37
CA VAL A 93 4.06 10.22 -23.14
C VAL A 93 3.60 11.50 -22.46
N TYR A 94 4.56 12.37 -22.12
CA TYR A 94 4.30 13.68 -21.57
C TYR A 94 4.82 14.79 -22.50
N THR A 95 4.26 15.98 -22.35
CA THR A 95 4.72 17.17 -23.08
C THR A 95 5.03 18.27 -22.09
N GLY A 96 6.21 18.86 -22.22
CA GLY A 96 6.68 20.01 -21.44
C GLY A 96 7.12 21.13 -22.37
N GLU A 97 7.47 22.28 -21.80
CA GLU A 97 7.99 23.43 -22.52
C GLU A 97 9.48 23.64 -22.19
N ALA A 98 10.23 24.19 -23.13
CA ALA A 98 11.62 24.57 -22.92
C ALA A 98 11.74 25.54 -21.74
N ASP A 99 12.80 25.38 -20.94
CA ASP A 99 13.10 26.23 -19.77
C ASP A 99 12.02 26.25 -18.67
N ALA A 100 11.01 25.33 -18.73
CA ALA A 100 9.95 25.19 -17.74
C ALA A 100 10.01 23.84 -17.04
N ILE A 101 9.57 23.79 -15.77
CA ILE A 101 9.46 22.56 -15.01
C ILE A 101 8.17 21.85 -15.40
N LEU A 102 8.27 20.61 -15.87
CA LEU A 102 7.13 19.69 -15.99
C LEU A 102 6.91 19.00 -14.63
N SER A 103 5.75 19.21 -14.02
CA SER A 103 5.37 18.57 -12.77
C SER A 103 4.15 17.68 -13.00
N VAL A 104 4.26 16.41 -12.67
CA VAL A 104 3.23 15.39 -12.86
C VAL A 104 2.91 14.78 -11.49
N ASP A 105 1.65 14.88 -11.07
CA ASP A 105 1.18 14.28 -9.82
C ASP A 105 0.91 12.78 -9.97
N ALA A 106 0.65 12.08 -8.86
CA ALA A 106 0.40 10.63 -8.88
C ALA A 106 -0.84 10.23 -9.69
N LEU A 107 -1.87 11.09 -9.74
CA LEU A 107 -3.10 10.80 -10.50
C LEU A 107 -2.86 10.76 -12.01
N HIS A 108 -1.86 11.50 -12.49
CA HIS A 108 -1.48 11.59 -13.91
C HIS A 108 -0.08 11.01 -14.14
N GLY A 109 0.51 10.38 -13.11
CA GLY A 109 1.85 9.80 -13.11
C GLY A 109 1.94 8.54 -13.97
N VAL A 110 3.15 7.96 -14.00
CA VAL A 110 3.45 6.80 -14.86
C VAL A 110 2.65 5.54 -14.51
N LEU A 111 2.07 5.46 -13.30
CA LEU A 111 1.22 4.34 -12.89
C LEU A 111 -0.27 4.52 -13.23
N ALA A 112 -0.66 5.68 -13.78
CA ALA A 112 -2.08 6.00 -14.00
C ALA A 112 -2.79 5.08 -15.03
N ASN A 113 -2.02 4.48 -15.93
CA ASN A 113 -2.50 3.54 -16.98
C ASN A 113 -2.00 2.11 -16.74
N ASP A 114 -1.27 1.86 -15.67
CA ASP A 114 -0.80 0.53 -15.29
C ASP A 114 -1.90 -0.24 -14.56
N THR A 115 -1.87 -1.55 -14.64
CA THR A 115 -2.87 -2.42 -14.01
C THR A 115 -2.21 -3.64 -13.37
N ASP A 116 -2.85 -4.13 -12.32
CA ASP A 116 -2.55 -5.44 -11.75
C ASP A 116 -3.81 -6.33 -11.80
N ALA A 117 -3.64 -7.60 -12.22
CA ALA A 117 -4.76 -8.52 -12.40
C ALA A 117 -5.30 -9.06 -11.07
N ASP A 118 -4.48 -9.06 -10.03
CA ASP A 118 -4.88 -9.46 -8.67
C ASP A 118 -5.47 -8.28 -7.88
N GLY A 119 -5.34 -7.05 -8.42
CA GLY A 119 -5.80 -5.80 -7.79
C GLY A 119 -4.85 -5.30 -6.71
N ASP A 120 -3.60 -5.74 -6.72
CA ASP A 120 -2.59 -5.32 -5.77
C ASP A 120 -2.14 -3.87 -6.01
N GLU A 121 -1.67 -3.21 -4.97
CA GLU A 121 -1.14 -1.85 -5.06
C GLU A 121 0.18 -1.84 -5.84
N ILE A 122 0.25 -1.00 -6.89
CA ILE A 122 1.42 -0.89 -7.74
C ILE A 122 2.30 0.28 -7.30
N THR A 123 3.60 0.03 -7.26
CA THR A 123 4.63 1.04 -7.03
C THR A 123 5.60 1.11 -8.21
N ALA A 124 6.25 2.25 -8.43
CA ALA A 124 7.21 2.46 -9.52
C ALA A 124 8.64 2.63 -9.01
N GLN A 125 9.58 1.98 -9.67
CA GLN A 125 11.01 2.15 -9.44
C GLN A 125 11.68 2.72 -10.69
N LEU A 126 12.46 3.80 -10.54
CA LEU A 126 13.26 4.35 -11.65
C LEU A 126 14.41 3.39 -12.02
N MET A 127 14.47 2.99 -13.29
CA MET A 127 15.50 2.09 -13.83
C MET A 127 16.55 2.80 -14.66
N GLY A 128 16.19 3.86 -15.35
CA GLY A 128 17.10 4.68 -16.15
C GLY A 128 16.64 6.13 -16.18
N GLY A 129 17.56 7.07 -16.00
CA GLY A 129 17.26 8.49 -15.94
C GLY A 129 17.27 9.18 -17.32
N VAL A 130 16.97 10.48 -17.32
CA VAL A 130 16.93 11.36 -18.49
C VAL A 130 18.34 11.76 -18.95
N ALA A 131 18.48 12.15 -20.24
CA ALA A 131 19.74 12.58 -20.83
C ALA A 131 19.89 14.11 -20.92
N PHE A 132 18.79 14.84 -21.08
CA PHE A 132 18.78 16.26 -21.41
C PHE A 132 18.09 17.12 -20.33
N GLY A 133 18.08 16.67 -19.09
CA GLY A 133 17.45 17.38 -17.97
C GLY A 133 17.78 16.79 -16.61
N GLN A 134 17.00 17.17 -15.62
CA GLN A 134 17.02 16.62 -14.28
C GLN A 134 15.64 16.02 -13.96
N LEU A 135 15.61 14.82 -13.40
CA LEU A 135 14.39 14.08 -13.02
C LEU A 135 14.39 13.85 -11.51
N SER A 136 13.27 14.18 -10.86
CA SER A 136 12.94 13.71 -9.53
C SER A 136 11.73 12.77 -9.66
N PHE A 137 11.85 11.54 -9.22
CA PHE A 137 10.86 10.47 -9.42
C PHE A 137 10.46 9.86 -8.08
N ASN A 138 9.17 9.61 -7.88
CA ASN A 138 8.61 9.04 -6.66
C ASN A 138 7.99 7.65 -6.91
N PRO A 139 7.93 6.78 -5.86
CA PRO A 139 7.33 5.45 -5.99
C PRO A 139 5.84 5.43 -6.34
N ASP A 140 5.11 6.50 -6.10
CA ASP A 140 3.70 6.67 -6.48
C ASP A 140 3.50 7.01 -7.97
N GLY A 141 4.58 7.02 -8.76
CA GLY A 141 4.58 7.33 -10.18
C GLY A 141 4.61 8.82 -10.50
N SER A 142 4.53 9.70 -9.51
CA SER A 142 4.67 11.15 -9.71
C SER A 142 6.12 11.54 -9.98
N PHE A 143 6.32 12.64 -10.71
CA PHE A 143 7.68 13.11 -11.00
C PHE A 143 7.72 14.59 -11.35
N THR A 144 8.93 15.17 -11.26
CA THR A 144 9.24 16.47 -11.86
C THR A 144 10.42 16.32 -12.82
N TYR A 145 10.31 16.95 -13.97
CA TYR A 145 11.38 17.03 -14.97
C TYR A 145 11.70 18.48 -15.28
N THR A 146 12.99 18.80 -15.21
CA THR A 146 13.50 20.13 -15.58
C THR A 146 14.46 19.96 -16.76
N PRO A 147 14.09 20.40 -17.97
CA PRO A 147 14.99 20.32 -19.12
C PRO A 147 16.25 21.18 -18.93
N ASN A 148 17.36 20.79 -19.54
CA ASN A 148 18.53 21.64 -19.63
C ASN A 148 18.19 22.95 -20.37
N ALA A 149 18.86 24.06 -20.02
CA ALA A 149 18.57 25.36 -20.58
C ALA A 149 18.56 25.34 -22.12
N GLY A 150 17.46 25.80 -22.71
CA GLY A 150 17.24 25.85 -24.17
C GLY A 150 17.07 24.47 -24.85
N PHE A 151 16.92 23.38 -24.12
CA PHE A 151 16.66 22.08 -24.75
C PHE A 151 15.24 22.03 -25.31
N VAL A 152 15.14 21.66 -26.59
CA VAL A 152 13.91 21.34 -27.30
C VAL A 152 14.13 20.00 -28.01
N GLY A 153 13.18 19.06 -27.85
CA GLY A 153 13.32 17.73 -28.43
C GLY A 153 12.70 16.66 -27.55
N VAL A 154 13.20 15.43 -27.67
CA VAL A 154 12.66 14.26 -26.96
C VAL A 154 13.69 13.77 -25.94
N ASP A 155 13.26 13.58 -24.71
CA ASP A 155 14.01 12.92 -23.66
C ASP A 155 13.27 11.68 -23.17
N HIS A 156 13.95 10.77 -22.50
CA HIS A 156 13.38 9.50 -22.05
C HIS A 156 13.91 9.13 -20.67
N PHE A 157 13.06 8.45 -19.91
CA PHE A 157 13.49 7.66 -18.74
C PHE A 157 12.78 6.30 -18.75
N THR A 158 13.20 5.38 -17.92
CA THR A 158 12.57 4.06 -17.78
C THR A 158 12.23 3.78 -16.34
N TYR A 159 11.07 3.17 -16.10
CA TYR A 159 10.67 2.68 -14.80
C TYR A 159 10.25 1.21 -14.87
N GLN A 160 10.13 0.59 -13.72
CA GLN A 160 9.60 -0.75 -13.52
C GLN A 160 8.50 -0.71 -12.47
N ALA A 161 7.32 -1.21 -12.80
CA ALA A 161 6.22 -1.35 -11.85
C ALA A 161 6.38 -2.64 -11.03
N SER A 162 5.97 -2.59 -9.75
CA SER A 162 6.00 -3.72 -8.80
C SER A 162 4.77 -3.68 -7.91
N ASP A 163 4.21 -4.86 -7.63
CA ASP A 163 3.17 -5.12 -6.64
C ASP A 163 3.75 -5.47 -5.24
N GLY A 164 5.08 -5.40 -5.08
CA GLY A 164 5.79 -5.78 -3.87
C GLY A 164 6.31 -7.23 -3.86
N LEU A 165 5.80 -8.11 -4.73
CA LEU A 165 6.23 -9.52 -4.89
C LEU A 165 6.77 -9.80 -6.28
N LEU A 166 6.09 -9.31 -7.30
CA LEU A 166 6.40 -9.47 -8.70
C LEU A 166 6.68 -8.11 -9.35
N THR A 167 7.30 -8.12 -10.51
CA THR A 167 7.64 -6.90 -11.25
C THR A 167 7.27 -7.02 -12.71
N ALA A 168 6.77 -5.93 -13.29
CA ALA A 168 6.59 -5.79 -14.73
C ALA A 168 7.94 -5.76 -15.48
N ASN A 169 7.92 -5.88 -16.80
CA ASN A 169 9.08 -5.49 -17.59
C ASN A 169 9.27 -3.97 -17.53
N PRO A 170 10.52 -3.46 -17.52
CA PRO A 170 10.76 -2.02 -17.56
C PRO A 170 10.11 -1.36 -18.79
N VAL A 171 9.49 -0.21 -18.57
CA VAL A 171 8.77 0.57 -19.58
C VAL A 171 9.41 1.92 -19.77
N MET A 172 9.43 2.42 -21.00
CA MET A 172 9.99 3.71 -21.38
C MET A 172 8.92 4.80 -21.28
N VAL A 173 9.29 5.90 -20.63
CA VAL A 173 8.52 7.15 -20.63
C VAL A 173 9.17 8.14 -21.59
N THR A 174 8.35 8.77 -22.41
CA THR A 174 8.78 9.77 -23.39
C THR A 174 8.37 11.16 -22.93
N ILE A 175 9.30 12.12 -22.93
CA ILE A 175 9.01 13.52 -22.65
C ILE A 175 9.34 14.35 -23.91
N ASN A 176 8.31 14.97 -24.50
CA ASN A 176 8.45 15.91 -25.61
C ASN A 176 8.59 17.33 -25.05
N VAL A 177 9.72 17.98 -25.28
CA VAL A 177 9.96 19.37 -24.88
C VAL A 177 9.82 20.27 -26.11
N LEU A 178 8.88 21.22 -26.07
CA LEU A 178 8.50 22.12 -27.15
C LEU A 178 9.14 23.51 -27.00
#